data_8535c0e32695287518b7634a99086aaf
#
_entry.id   8535c0e32695287518b7634a99086aaf
#
_cell.length_a   1.000
_cell.length_b   1.000
_cell.length_c   1.000
_cell.angle_alpha   90.00
_cell.angle_beta   90.00
_cell.angle_gamma   90.00
#
_symmetry.space_group_name_H-M   'P 1'
#
loop_
_entity.id
_entity.type
_entity.pdbx_description
1 polymer ?
#
loop_
_entity_poly.entity_id
_entity_poly.type
_entity_poly.pdbx_seq_one_letter_code
_entity_poly.pdbx_strand_id
1 'polypeptide(L)'
;MRFLLYDRVTSIDKGKSITGIKTFTLTEPFLDRHFSRKPLVPSVMFIETMAQLLGWLIIYSHDFQLTTFLSLIEGANVPPGLRPGFQAEVHAEIASTHSRDSLGRATLHVEGVQVACIERIIYGHFHKVDPHLLRRQFGYYSGLEEL
;
A
#
# COMPACT_ATOMS: atom_id res chain seq x y z
N MET A 1 16.50 8.00 0.67
CA MET A 1 15.57 7.13 -0.09
C MET A 1 14.17 7.31 0.48
N ARG A 2 13.17 7.56 -0.35
CA ARG A 2 11.77 7.56 0.07
C ARG A 2 11.26 6.12 0.05
N PHE A 3 10.76 5.66 1.17
CA PHE A 3 10.14 4.34 1.25
C PHE A 3 8.67 4.43 0.87
N LEU A 4 8.41 4.61 -0.42
CA LEU A 4 7.09 4.72 -1.00
C LEU A 4 6.90 3.61 -2.04
N LEU A 5 5.95 2.72 -1.81
CA LEU A 5 5.70 1.55 -2.64
C LEU A 5 4.37 1.61 -3.41
N TYR A 6 3.98 2.79 -3.81
CA TYR A 6 2.99 3.03 -4.88
C TYR A 6 3.43 4.24 -5.70
N ASP A 7 3.10 4.26 -6.97
CA ASP A 7 3.48 5.31 -7.90
C ASP A 7 2.31 6.26 -8.15
N ARG A 8 1.08 5.76 -8.06
CA ARG A 8 -0.14 6.55 -8.22
C ARG A 8 -1.34 5.81 -7.67
N VAL A 9 -2.32 6.57 -7.16
CA VAL A 9 -3.68 6.10 -6.91
C VAL A 9 -4.50 6.28 -8.19
N THR A 10 -5.16 5.22 -8.62
CA THR A 10 -5.98 5.23 -9.85
C THR A 10 -7.47 5.36 -9.55
N SER A 11 -7.89 4.97 -8.36
CA SER A 11 -9.29 5.09 -7.91
C SER A 11 -9.33 5.09 -6.38
N ILE A 12 -10.24 5.87 -5.82
CA ILE A 12 -10.48 5.90 -4.38
C ILE A 12 -11.96 6.15 -4.09
N ASP A 13 -12.54 5.33 -3.22
CA ASP A 13 -13.89 5.49 -2.66
C ASP A 13 -13.76 5.59 -1.14
N LYS A 14 -14.01 6.80 -0.61
CA LYS A 14 -13.81 7.13 0.80
C LYS A 14 -14.57 6.18 1.72
N GLY A 15 -13.86 5.61 2.67
CA GLY A 15 -14.42 4.65 3.62
C GLY A 15 -14.62 3.23 3.08
N LYS A 16 -14.27 2.97 1.82
CA LYS A 16 -14.53 1.68 1.18
C LYS A 16 -13.30 1.07 0.55
N SER A 17 -12.77 1.66 -0.54
CA SER A 17 -11.74 1.03 -1.34
C SER A 17 -10.76 2.00 -1.98
N ILE A 18 -9.60 1.50 -2.34
CA ILE A 18 -8.58 2.21 -3.08
C ILE A 18 -7.92 1.27 -4.08
N THR A 19 -7.60 1.79 -5.24
CA THR A 19 -6.78 1.12 -6.24
C THR A 19 -5.59 1.99 -6.59
N GLY A 20 -4.42 1.39 -6.70
CA GLY A 20 -3.21 2.08 -7.08
C GLY A 20 -2.25 1.17 -7.83
N ILE A 21 -1.23 1.77 -8.40
CA ILE A 21 -0.21 1.06 -9.17
C ILE A 21 1.19 1.25 -8.58
N LYS A 22 2.01 0.23 -8.70
CA LYS A 22 3.45 0.25 -8.43
C LYS A 22 4.19 -0.46 -9.56
N THR A 23 5.12 0.24 -10.19
CA THR A 23 6.02 -0.36 -11.17
C THR A 23 7.30 -0.79 -10.49
N PHE A 24 7.63 -2.07 -10.58
CA PHE A 24 8.88 -2.64 -10.08
C PHE A 24 9.88 -2.77 -11.22
N THR A 25 10.88 -1.90 -11.24
CA THR A 25 11.93 -1.86 -12.27
C THR A 25 13.19 -2.56 -11.80
N LEU A 26 14.09 -2.88 -12.74
CA LEU A 26 15.42 -3.41 -12.42
C LEU A 26 16.32 -2.44 -11.65
N THR A 27 15.96 -1.16 -11.64
CA THR A 27 16.73 -0.09 -10.98
C THR A 27 16.20 0.26 -9.59
N GLU A 28 15.30 -0.53 -9.01
CA GLU A 28 14.85 -0.34 -7.64
C GLU A 28 16.03 -0.46 -6.67
N PRO A 29 16.23 0.52 -5.77
CA PRO A 29 17.40 0.55 -4.89
C PRO A 29 17.57 -0.68 -4.00
N PHE A 30 16.46 -1.32 -3.59
CA PHE A 30 16.52 -2.52 -2.76
C PHE A 30 17.03 -3.75 -3.52
N LEU A 31 17.07 -3.72 -4.85
CA LEU A 31 17.59 -4.83 -5.66
C LEU A 31 19.12 -4.88 -5.72
N ASP A 32 19.81 -3.79 -5.41
CA ASP A 32 21.26 -3.71 -5.47
C ASP A 32 21.96 -4.76 -4.59
N ARG A 33 21.31 -5.16 -3.49
CA ARG A 33 21.83 -6.12 -2.53
C ARG A 33 21.01 -7.40 -2.42
N HIS A 34 19.93 -7.52 -3.22
CA HIS A 34 19.03 -8.65 -3.18
C HIS A 34 19.19 -9.49 -4.43
N PHE A 35 20.05 -10.52 -4.31
CA PHE A 35 20.48 -11.42 -5.38
C PHE A 35 21.16 -10.69 -6.55
N SER A 36 22.35 -10.15 -6.30
CA SER A 36 23.14 -9.37 -7.26
C SER A 36 23.28 -9.97 -8.67
N ARG A 37 23.22 -11.30 -8.80
CA ARG A 37 23.27 -12.00 -10.08
C ARG A 37 21.91 -12.31 -10.71
N LYS A 38 20.86 -12.35 -9.91
CA LYS A 38 19.48 -12.63 -10.35
C LYS A 38 18.51 -11.84 -9.48
N PRO A 39 18.32 -10.54 -9.76
CA PRO A 39 17.46 -9.71 -8.94
C PRO A 39 16.01 -10.21 -8.97
N LEU A 40 15.42 -10.31 -7.78
CA LEU A 40 14.01 -10.65 -7.57
C LEU A 40 13.40 -9.64 -6.61
N VAL A 41 12.21 -9.19 -6.91
CA VAL A 41 11.41 -8.39 -5.97
C VAL A 41 11.00 -9.30 -4.81
N PRO A 42 11.47 -9.03 -3.58
CA PRO A 42 11.14 -9.89 -2.44
C PRO A 42 9.65 -9.89 -2.11
N SER A 43 9.13 -11.00 -1.61
CA SER A 43 7.72 -11.14 -1.21
C SER A 43 7.26 -10.08 -0.20
N VAL A 44 8.13 -9.64 0.69
CA VAL A 44 7.82 -8.58 1.66
C VAL A 44 7.47 -7.24 1.00
N MET A 45 7.97 -6.96 -0.20
CA MET A 45 7.64 -5.74 -0.93
C MET A 45 6.19 -5.74 -1.43
N PHE A 46 5.63 -6.90 -1.73
CA PHE A 46 4.21 -7.01 -2.08
C PHE A 46 3.31 -6.76 -0.89
N ILE A 47 3.69 -7.30 0.28
CA ILE A 47 2.99 -7.03 1.55
C ILE A 47 3.00 -5.53 1.85
N GLU A 48 4.17 -4.91 1.79
CA GLU A 48 4.31 -3.48 2.09
C GLU A 48 3.55 -2.59 1.10
N THR A 49 3.57 -2.93 -0.19
CA THR A 49 2.81 -2.20 -1.23
C THR A 49 1.30 -2.21 -0.91
N MET A 50 0.75 -3.38 -0.57
CA MET A 50 -0.65 -3.52 -0.16
C MET A 50 -0.94 -2.77 1.14
N ALA A 51 -0.06 -2.89 2.12
CA ALA A 51 -0.24 -2.27 3.43
C ALA A 51 -0.18 -0.74 3.37
N GLN A 52 0.74 -0.17 2.60
CA GLN A 52 0.83 1.29 2.45
C GLN A 52 -0.42 1.88 1.80
N LEU A 53 -0.94 1.24 0.76
CA LEU A 53 -2.10 1.74 0.05
C LEU A 53 -3.36 1.71 0.93
N LEU A 54 -3.57 0.60 1.66
CA LEU A 54 -4.67 0.49 2.62
C LEU A 54 -4.52 1.49 3.77
N GLY A 55 -3.32 1.70 4.27
CA GLY A 55 -3.05 2.71 5.30
C GLY A 55 -3.46 4.11 4.87
N TRP A 56 -3.14 4.51 3.64
CA TRP A 56 -3.56 5.80 3.09
C TRP A 56 -5.08 5.90 2.87
N LEU A 57 -5.74 4.82 2.47
CA LEU A 57 -7.20 4.80 2.39
C LEU A 57 -7.83 5.08 3.76
N ILE A 58 -7.30 4.48 4.83
CA ILE A 58 -7.79 4.70 6.20
C ILE A 58 -7.58 6.16 6.60
N ILE A 59 -6.38 6.70 6.39
CA ILE A 59 -6.04 8.10 6.70
C ILE A 59 -6.97 9.06 5.94
N TYR A 60 -7.16 8.84 4.65
CA TYR A 60 -8.06 9.62 3.81
C TYR A 60 -9.52 9.52 4.29
N SER A 61 -9.95 8.33 4.67
CA SER A 61 -11.33 8.08 5.14
C SER A 61 -11.65 8.76 6.46
N HIS A 62 -10.63 9.06 7.26
CA HIS A 62 -10.72 9.83 8.52
C HIS A 62 -10.31 11.30 8.35
N ASP A 63 -10.43 11.87 7.15
CA ASP A 63 -10.14 13.29 6.85
C ASP A 63 -8.74 13.76 7.29
N PHE A 64 -7.75 12.84 7.24
CA PHE A 64 -6.37 13.10 7.67
C PHE A 64 -6.20 13.47 9.15
N GLN A 65 -7.19 13.17 10.00
CA GLN A 65 -7.16 13.48 11.43
C GLN A 65 -6.37 12.45 12.25
N LEU A 66 -5.87 11.41 11.60
CA LEU A 66 -5.06 10.36 12.22
C LEU A 66 -4.03 9.83 11.23
N THR A 67 -3.03 9.12 11.74
CA THR A 67 -2.18 8.22 10.95
C THR A 67 -2.36 6.78 11.44
N THR A 68 -1.85 5.83 10.68
CA THR A 68 -2.00 4.41 10.97
C THR A 68 -0.65 3.77 11.28
N PHE A 69 -0.67 2.74 12.12
CA PHE A 69 0.43 1.83 12.28
C PHE A 69 -0.05 0.39 12.14
N LEU A 70 0.73 -0.41 11.43
CA LEU A 70 0.41 -1.81 11.19
C LEU A 70 0.54 -2.61 12.48
N SER A 71 -0.55 -3.27 12.91
CA SER A 71 -0.58 -4.08 14.12
C SER A 71 -0.52 -5.58 13.83
N LEU A 72 -1.23 -6.04 12.81
CA LEU A 72 -1.34 -7.47 12.52
C LEU A 72 -1.60 -7.71 11.04
N ILE A 73 -1.00 -8.78 10.52
CA ILE A 73 -1.29 -9.35 9.21
C ILE A 73 -1.61 -10.83 9.39
N GLU A 74 -2.73 -11.26 8.84
CA GLU A 74 -3.15 -12.66 8.80
C GLU A 74 -3.59 -13.06 7.39
N GLY A 75 -3.37 -14.32 7.03
CA GLY A 75 -3.79 -14.86 5.74
C GLY A 75 -3.05 -14.21 4.56
N ALA A 76 -1.77 -13.91 4.72
CA ALA A 76 -0.95 -13.42 3.62
C ALA A 76 -0.52 -14.58 2.72
N ASN A 77 -0.86 -14.47 1.44
CA ASN A 77 -0.39 -15.37 0.39
C ASN A 77 0.35 -14.53 -0.66
N VAL A 78 1.67 -14.67 -0.70
CA VAL A 78 2.55 -13.89 -1.58
C VAL A 78 3.53 -14.81 -2.30
N PRO A 79 3.94 -14.49 -3.55
CA PRO A 79 4.92 -15.29 -4.25
C PRO A 79 6.30 -15.19 -3.57
N PRO A 80 7.17 -16.19 -3.71
CA PRO A 80 8.51 -16.18 -3.11
C PRO A 80 9.42 -15.07 -3.66
N GLY A 81 9.07 -14.50 -4.79
CA GLY A 81 9.74 -13.42 -5.47
C GLY A 81 9.36 -13.41 -6.95
N LEU A 82 9.41 -12.25 -7.58
CA LEU A 82 9.16 -12.08 -9.01
C LEU A 82 10.31 -11.32 -9.67
N ARG A 83 10.63 -11.70 -10.89
CA ARG A 83 11.58 -10.95 -11.71
C ARG A 83 11.03 -9.53 -11.91
N PRO A 84 11.81 -8.45 -11.60
CA PRO A 84 11.37 -7.08 -11.84
C PRO A 84 11.16 -6.81 -13.34
N GLY A 85 10.47 -5.71 -13.63
CA GLY A 85 10.06 -5.32 -14.98
C GLY A 85 8.56 -5.52 -15.20
N PHE A 86 7.76 -5.31 -14.14
CA PHE A 86 6.30 -5.39 -14.20
C PHE A 86 5.63 -4.24 -13.45
N GLN A 87 4.40 -3.98 -13.80
CA GLN A 87 3.51 -3.10 -13.04
C GLN A 87 2.52 -3.94 -12.24
N ALA A 88 2.48 -3.68 -10.94
CA ALA A 88 1.49 -4.26 -10.04
C ALA A 88 0.31 -3.30 -9.88
N GLU A 89 -0.90 -3.82 -9.92
CA GLU A 89 -2.12 -3.13 -9.52
C GLU A 89 -2.58 -3.66 -8.16
N VAL A 90 -2.78 -2.76 -7.21
CA VAL A 90 -3.21 -3.08 -5.85
C VAL A 90 -4.63 -2.63 -5.64
N HIS A 91 -5.47 -3.53 -5.13
CA HIS A 91 -6.81 -3.25 -4.67
C HIS A 91 -6.86 -3.46 -3.16
N ALA A 92 -7.30 -2.46 -2.42
CA ALA A 92 -7.45 -2.56 -0.98
C ALA A 92 -8.82 -2.05 -0.53
N GLU A 93 -9.36 -2.69 0.51
CA GLU A 93 -10.70 -2.41 1.04
C GLU A 93 -10.67 -2.30 2.56
N ILE A 94 -11.44 -1.36 3.09
CA ILE A 94 -11.75 -1.30 4.52
C ILE A 94 -12.94 -2.23 4.78
N ALA A 95 -12.75 -3.22 5.67
CA ALA A 95 -13.82 -4.10 6.14
C ALA A 95 -14.57 -3.45 7.32
N SER A 96 -13.84 -2.82 8.24
CA SER A 96 -14.40 -2.04 9.34
C SER A 96 -13.41 -1.00 9.81
N THR A 97 -13.93 0.11 10.32
CA THR A 97 -13.10 1.16 10.91
C THR A 97 -13.81 1.80 12.10
N HIS A 98 -13.07 2.08 13.16
CA HIS A 98 -13.51 2.63 14.41
C HIS A 98 -12.58 3.78 14.83
N SER A 99 -12.75 4.31 16.04
CA SER A 99 -11.90 5.40 16.53
C SER A 99 -10.45 4.98 16.83
N ARG A 100 -10.20 3.71 17.15
CA ARG A 100 -8.90 3.22 17.60
C ARG A 100 -8.18 2.32 16.60
N ASP A 101 -8.93 1.67 15.72
CA ASP A 101 -8.42 0.67 14.80
C ASP A 101 -9.23 0.56 13.52
N SER A 102 -8.64 -0.05 12.53
CA SER A 102 -9.26 -0.42 11.27
C SER A 102 -8.83 -1.81 10.85
N LEU A 103 -9.75 -2.53 10.23
CA LEU A 103 -9.55 -3.81 9.60
C LEU A 103 -9.77 -3.68 8.09
N GLY A 104 -8.88 -4.23 7.31
CA GLY A 104 -9.04 -4.31 5.87
C GLY A 104 -8.39 -5.52 5.25
N ARG A 105 -8.43 -5.58 3.94
CA ARG A 105 -7.83 -6.60 3.10
C ARG A 105 -7.30 -6.00 1.81
N ALA A 106 -6.40 -6.70 1.15
CA ALA A 106 -5.83 -6.23 -0.10
C ALA A 106 -5.45 -7.39 -1.02
N THR A 107 -5.43 -7.11 -2.31
CA THR A 107 -4.95 -7.99 -3.38
C THR A 107 -4.01 -7.24 -4.29
N LEU A 108 -3.08 -7.96 -4.91
CA LEU A 108 -2.13 -7.43 -5.86
C LEU A 108 -2.17 -8.26 -7.14
N HIS A 109 -2.28 -7.57 -8.27
CA HIS A 109 -2.42 -8.18 -9.59
C HIS A 109 -1.28 -7.74 -10.51
N VAL A 110 -0.84 -8.65 -11.36
CA VAL A 110 0.10 -8.39 -12.46
C VAL A 110 -0.53 -8.90 -13.74
N GLU A 111 -0.64 -8.04 -14.75
CA GLU A 111 -1.30 -8.38 -16.03
C GLU A 111 -2.71 -8.98 -15.85
N GLY A 112 -3.47 -8.44 -14.89
CA GLY A 112 -4.83 -8.88 -14.58
C GLY A 112 -4.93 -10.18 -13.77
N VAL A 113 -3.81 -10.82 -13.40
CA VAL A 113 -3.78 -12.04 -12.59
C VAL A 113 -3.42 -11.70 -11.15
N GLN A 114 -4.22 -12.17 -10.20
CA GLN A 114 -3.91 -12.02 -8.78
C GLN A 114 -2.68 -12.86 -8.42
N VAL A 115 -1.62 -12.20 -7.96
CA VAL A 115 -0.37 -12.85 -7.57
C VAL A 115 -0.12 -12.81 -6.06
N ALA A 116 -0.79 -11.92 -5.34
CA ALA A 116 -0.68 -11.81 -3.90
C ALA A 116 -2.01 -11.36 -3.27
N CYS A 117 -2.22 -11.74 -2.01
CA CYS A 117 -3.33 -11.23 -1.21
C CYS A 117 -3.00 -11.25 0.27
N ILE A 118 -3.73 -10.41 1.02
CA ILE A 118 -3.76 -10.42 2.48
C ILE A 118 -5.23 -10.39 2.88
N GLU A 119 -5.67 -11.39 3.63
CA GLU A 119 -7.07 -11.53 4.03
C GLU A 119 -7.45 -10.57 5.15
N ARG A 120 -6.54 -10.32 6.09
CA ARG A 120 -6.77 -9.46 7.24
C ARG A 120 -5.54 -8.61 7.55
N ILE A 121 -5.73 -7.30 7.54
CA ILE A 121 -4.74 -6.31 7.95
C ILE A 121 -5.39 -5.44 9.02
N ILE A 122 -4.80 -5.38 10.22
CA ILE A 122 -5.27 -4.54 11.32
C ILE A 122 -4.29 -3.39 11.52
N TYR A 123 -4.85 -2.18 11.54
CA TYR A 123 -4.13 -0.95 11.84
C TYR A 123 -4.62 -0.35 13.15
N GLY A 124 -3.69 0.06 14.00
CA GLY A 124 -3.97 0.98 15.08
C GLY A 124 -3.95 2.42 14.59
N HIS A 125 -4.67 3.30 15.28
CA HIS A 125 -4.76 4.72 14.96
C HIS A 125 -3.93 5.58 15.92
N PHE A 126 -3.27 6.59 15.36
CA PHE A 126 -2.52 7.59 16.11
C PHE A 126 -3.04 8.98 15.73
N HIS A 127 -3.52 9.74 16.74
CA HIS A 127 -4.27 10.98 16.54
C HIS A 127 -3.45 12.27 16.68
N LYS A 128 -2.20 12.21 17.12
CA LYS A 128 -1.31 13.38 17.20
C LYS A 128 -0.60 13.61 15.89
N VAL A 129 -1.31 14.17 14.91
CA VAL A 129 -0.82 14.38 13.56
C VAL A 129 -1.09 15.81 13.09
N ASP A 130 -0.42 16.22 12.03
CA ASP A 130 -0.73 17.43 11.27
C ASP A 130 -1.57 17.06 10.04
N PRO A 131 -2.90 17.32 10.05
CA PRO A 131 -3.76 16.96 8.94
C PRO A 131 -3.41 17.66 7.62
N HIS A 132 -2.91 18.89 7.68
CA HIS A 132 -2.51 19.64 6.48
C HIS A 132 -1.28 19.03 5.83
N LEU A 133 -0.32 18.58 6.63
CA LEU A 133 0.87 17.89 6.12
C LEU A 133 0.49 16.57 5.48
N LEU A 134 -0.32 15.74 6.14
CA LEU A 134 -0.75 14.44 5.62
C LEU A 134 -1.54 14.58 4.32
N ARG A 135 -2.48 15.54 4.25
CA ARG A 135 -3.27 15.83 3.05
C ARG A 135 -2.36 16.23 1.89
N ARG A 136 -1.43 17.15 2.11
CA ARG A 136 -0.49 17.60 1.09
C ARG A 136 0.40 16.48 0.59
N GLN A 137 0.92 15.64 1.50
CA GLN A 137 1.74 14.49 1.14
C GLN A 137 0.96 13.49 0.29
N PHE A 138 -0.23 13.12 0.74
CA PHE A 138 -1.06 12.18 -0.01
C PHE A 138 -1.48 12.74 -1.35
N GLY A 139 -1.92 13.99 -1.44
CA GLY A 139 -2.29 14.64 -2.69
C GLY A 139 -1.16 14.57 -3.72
N TYR A 140 0.05 14.95 -3.31
CA TYR A 140 1.21 14.91 -4.20
C TYR A 140 1.60 13.48 -4.62
N TYR A 141 1.75 12.56 -3.65
CA TYR A 141 2.24 11.20 -3.96
C TYR A 141 1.18 10.30 -4.59
N SER A 142 -0.08 10.54 -4.37
CA SER A 142 -1.16 9.78 -5.01
C SER A 142 -1.42 10.21 -6.46
N GLY A 143 -0.98 11.41 -6.85
CA GLY A 143 -1.31 12.02 -8.12
C GLY A 143 -2.74 12.57 -8.17
N LEU A 144 -3.41 12.71 -7.02
CA LEU A 144 -4.73 13.32 -6.87
C LEU A 144 -4.53 14.79 -6.49
N GLU A 145 -4.39 15.67 -7.47
CA GLU A 145 -4.02 17.08 -7.25
C GLU A 145 -5.09 17.92 -6.54
N GLU A 146 -6.34 17.43 -6.48
CA GLU A 146 -7.47 18.15 -5.88
C GLU A 146 -8.04 17.40 -4.65
N LEU A 147 -7.31 17.42 -3.55
CA LEU A 147 -7.77 16.88 -2.27
C LEU A 147 -7.99 17.98 -1.23
#